data_8753bfa81cb018a1aa37faebb78ec71d
#
_entry.id   8753bfa81cb018a1aa37faebb78ec71d
#
_cell.length_a   1.000
_cell.length_b   1.000
_cell.length_c   1.000
_cell.angle_alpha   90.00
_cell.angle_beta   90.00
_cell.angle_gamma   90.00
#
_symmetry.space_group_name_H-M   'P 1'
#
loop_
_entity.id
_entity.type
_entity.pdbx_description
1 polymer ?
#
loop_
_entity_poly.entity_id
_entity_poly.type
_entity_poly.pdbx_seq_one_letter_code
_entity_poly.pdbx_strand_id
1 'polypeptide(L)'
;MPTLPFVQAPEAPTLRRLGTPASGILEMPVLGGLTVGESAVVSELLAAEQSAFVKGAQIADAIAKAEEISISEAFSIIESAISGKALEADAEAIRTRHAVQIEQVARVYASAGQRNMEATVTALIRCRCSLSDWGVEDTRQMHRALFNAIWALAQEEQEAEAMPNEPPTEDELGKPLPADGAGAKRTGRRSSTT
;
A
#
# COMPACT_ATOMS: atom_id res chain seq x y z
N MET A 1 15.29 -0.75 -21.29
CA MET A 1 15.45 -1.28 -19.91
C MET A 1 16.05 -2.66 -20.00
N PRO A 2 17.01 -3.05 -19.15
CA PRO A 2 17.50 -4.42 -19.13
C PRO A 2 16.37 -5.35 -18.70
N THR A 3 16.07 -6.35 -19.50
CA THR A 3 15.05 -7.37 -19.19
C THR A 3 15.69 -8.42 -18.31
N LEU A 4 15.12 -8.66 -17.13
CA LEU A 4 15.56 -9.75 -16.27
C LEU A 4 15.18 -11.09 -16.95
N PRO A 5 16.10 -12.08 -17.05
CA PRO A 5 15.92 -13.27 -17.88
C PRO A 5 14.82 -14.25 -17.42
N PHE A 6 14.19 -14.00 -16.28
CA PHE A 6 13.15 -14.84 -15.68
C PHE A 6 11.83 -14.08 -15.42
N VAL A 7 11.74 -12.83 -15.87
CA VAL A 7 10.49 -12.08 -15.78
C VAL A 7 9.83 -12.10 -17.16
N GLN A 8 8.63 -12.67 -17.25
CA GLN A 8 7.82 -12.54 -18.45
C GLN A 8 7.62 -11.05 -18.75
N ALA A 9 7.68 -10.67 -20.03
CA ALA A 9 7.37 -9.29 -20.42
C ALA A 9 5.96 -8.96 -19.88
N PRO A 10 5.80 -7.87 -19.12
CA PRO A 10 4.49 -7.51 -18.60
C PRO A 10 3.54 -7.30 -19.78
N GLU A 11 2.34 -7.86 -19.68
CA GLU A 11 1.25 -7.53 -20.59
C GLU A 11 1.04 -6.01 -20.59
N ALA A 12 0.62 -5.46 -21.73
CA ALA A 12 0.32 -4.04 -21.79
C ALA A 12 -0.73 -3.70 -20.70
N PRO A 13 -0.45 -2.71 -19.84
CA PRO A 13 -1.35 -2.41 -18.73
C PRO A 13 -2.73 -2.02 -19.24
N THR A 14 -3.77 -2.52 -18.62
CA THR A 14 -5.13 -2.12 -18.90
C THR A 14 -5.32 -0.66 -18.48
N LEU A 15 -5.81 0.18 -19.40
CA LEU A 15 -6.12 1.57 -19.09
C LEU A 15 -7.53 1.66 -18.48
N ARG A 16 -7.65 2.31 -17.35
CA ARG A 16 -8.93 2.62 -16.70
C ARG A 16 -9.24 4.11 -16.84
N ARG A 17 -10.45 4.38 -17.30
CA ARG A 17 -10.95 5.76 -17.42
C ARG A 17 -11.58 6.18 -16.10
N LEU A 18 -11.05 7.23 -15.49
CA LEU A 18 -11.44 7.77 -14.20
C LEU A 18 -12.09 9.14 -14.36
N GLY A 19 -13.04 9.47 -13.49
CA GLY A 19 -13.74 10.74 -13.49
C GLY A 19 -14.91 10.80 -14.45
N THR A 20 -15.44 12.00 -14.63
CA THR A 20 -16.60 12.33 -15.46
C THR A 20 -16.33 13.58 -16.30
N PRO A 21 -17.12 13.89 -17.33
CA PRO A 21 -16.96 15.15 -18.07
C PRO A 21 -16.99 16.41 -17.19
N ALA A 22 -17.72 16.38 -16.07
CA ALA A 22 -17.84 17.50 -15.15
C ALA A 22 -16.63 17.63 -14.20
N SER A 23 -15.99 16.49 -13.84
CA SER A 23 -14.83 16.46 -12.91
C SER A 23 -13.48 16.43 -13.62
N GLY A 24 -13.48 16.32 -14.94
CA GLY A 24 -12.32 15.93 -15.73
C GLY A 24 -12.25 14.41 -15.90
N ILE A 25 -11.61 13.99 -16.99
CA ILE A 25 -11.41 12.57 -17.33
C ILE A 25 -9.93 12.32 -17.39
N LEU A 26 -9.48 11.28 -16.72
CA LEU A 26 -8.11 10.80 -16.73
C LEU A 26 -8.09 9.31 -17.09
N GLU A 27 -7.20 8.93 -18.00
CA GLU A 27 -6.92 7.53 -18.30
C GLU A 27 -5.63 7.13 -17.57
N MET A 28 -5.73 6.08 -16.75
CA MET A 28 -4.64 5.64 -15.90
C MET A 28 -4.41 4.14 -16.05
N PRO A 29 -3.14 3.69 -16.18
CA PRO A 29 -2.79 2.27 -16.18
C PRO A 29 -3.14 1.61 -14.85
N VAL A 30 -3.74 0.42 -14.90
CA VAL A 30 -3.96 -0.46 -13.76
C VAL A 30 -2.79 -1.42 -13.65
N LEU A 31 -2.08 -1.42 -12.51
CA LEU A 31 -0.85 -2.19 -12.34
C LEU A 31 -0.95 -3.28 -11.26
N GLY A 32 -2.10 -3.37 -10.55
CA GLY A 32 -2.34 -4.37 -9.51
C GLY A 32 -1.62 -4.10 -8.19
N GLY A 33 -1.17 -2.87 -7.97
CA GLY A 33 -0.52 -2.41 -6.75
C GLY A 33 0.35 -1.19 -6.99
N LEU A 34 0.92 -0.64 -5.92
CA LEU A 34 1.88 0.46 -6.03
C LEU A 34 3.25 -0.08 -6.48
N THR A 35 3.79 0.48 -7.55
CA THR A 35 5.16 0.18 -7.96
C THR A 35 6.17 0.70 -6.93
N VAL A 36 7.39 0.14 -6.94
CA VAL A 36 8.49 0.63 -6.08
C VAL A 36 8.76 2.12 -6.30
N GLY A 37 8.65 2.61 -7.55
CA GLY A 37 8.82 4.03 -7.87
C GLY A 37 7.72 4.90 -7.27
N GLU A 38 6.47 4.48 -7.34
CA GLU A 38 5.33 5.16 -6.71
C GLU A 38 5.45 5.18 -5.19
N SER A 39 5.81 4.06 -4.57
CA SER A 39 6.05 3.97 -3.14
C SER A 39 7.20 4.87 -2.67
N ALA A 40 8.26 5.02 -3.47
CA ALA A 40 9.36 5.94 -3.18
C ALA A 40 8.88 7.40 -3.21
N VAL A 41 8.08 7.79 -4.20
CA VAL A 41 7.50 9.14 -4.29
C VAL A 41 6.57 9.41 -3.11
N VAL A 42 5.70 8.46 -2.73
CA VAL A 42 4.85 8.58 -1.54
C VAL A 42 5.69 8.80 -0.29
N SER A 43 6.73 7.98 -0.11
CA SER A 43 7.63 8.09 1.05
C SER A 43 8.36 9.43 1.10
N GLU A 44 8.81 9.97 -0.03
CA GLU A 44 9.42 11.29 -0.14
C GLU A 44 8.42 12.39 0.28
N LEU A 45 7.20 12.35 -0.25
CA LEU A 45 6.16 13.33 0.07
C LEU A 45 5.73 13.29 1.54
N LEU A 46 5.81 12.12 2.18
CA LEU A 46 5.46 11.91 3.59
C LEU A 46 6.66 12.01 4.55
N ALA A 47 7.88 12.22 4.06
CA ALA A 47 9.08 12.21 4.91
C ALA A 47 9.01 13.23 6.08
N ALA A 48 8.28 14.34 5.91
CA ALA A 48 8.04 15.33 6.95
C ALA A 48 7.01 14.89 8.02
N GLU A 49 6.33 13.75 7.83
CA GLU A 49 5.12 13.35 8.60
C GLU A 49 5.39 12.38 9.77
N GLN A 50 6.63 11.94 9.98
CA GLN A 50 6.97 11.08 11.13
C GLN A 50 6.55 11.67 12.50
N SER A 51 6.20 12.96 12.53
CA SER A 51 5.72 13.64 13.71
C SER A 51 4.40 13.12 14.28
N ALA A 52 3.52 12.53 13.45
CA ALA A 52 2.20 12.06 13.89
C ALA A 52 2.30 10.85 14.82
N PHE A 53 3.07 9.83 14.39
CA PHE A 53 3.31 8.64 15.21
C PHE A 53 4.03 8.97 16.52
N VAL A 54 5.06 9.84 16.46
CA VAL A 54 5.80 10.27 17.64
C VAL A 54 4.90 10.99 18.65
N LYS A 55 4.01 11.87 18.20
CA LYS A 55 3.04 12.54 19.06
C LYS A 55 2.05 11.55 19.68
N GLY A 56 1.55 10.60 18.90
CA GLY A 56 0.70 9.51 19.39
C GLY A 56 1.37 8.71 20.50
N ALA A 57 2.63 8.32 20.27
CA ALA A 57 3.42 7.58 21.25
C ALA A 57 3.68 8.38 22.54
N GLN A 58 3.98 9.67 22.44
CA GLN A 58 4.16 10.54 23.60
C GLN A 58 2.88 10.66 24.45
N ILE A 59 1.74 10.79 23.80
CA ILE A 59 0.45 10.87 24.51
C ILE A 59 0.08 9.52 25.13
N ALA A 60 0.30 8.41 24.42
CA ALA A 60 0.08 7.08 24.98
C ALA A 60 0.97 6.81 26.21
N ASP A 61 2.25 7.21 26.18
CA ASP A 61 3.17 7.12 27.33
C ASP A 61 2.68 7.98 28.50
N ALA A 62 2.21 9.19 28.21
CA ALA A 62 1.66 10.08 29.26
C ALA A 62 0.40 9.51 29.93
N ILE A 63 -0.52 8.94 29.14
CA ILE A 63 -1.73 8.27 29.66
C ILE A 63 -1.33 7.03 30.47
N ALA A 64 -0.43 6.20 29.95
CA ALA A 64 0.05 4.99 30.60
C ALA A 64 0.62 5.28 31.99
N LYS A 65 1.44 6.34 32.11
CA LYS A 65 2.01 6.78 33.39
C LYS A 65 0.97 7.36 34.36
N ALA A 66 0.00 8.11 33.84
CA ALA A 66 -1.03 8.73 34.68
C ALA A 66 -2.03 7.73 35.25
N GLU A 67 -2.34 6.67 34.49
CA GLU A 67 -3.33 5.65 34.84
C GLU A 67 -2.70 4.34 35.33
N GLU A 68 -1.37 4.27 35.45
CA GLU A 68 -0.60 3.08 35.87
C GLU A 68 -0.91 1.82 35.02
N ILE A 69 -1.17 2.00 33.71
CA ILE A 69 -1.43 0.95 32.73
C ILE A 69 -0.24 0.76 31.79
N SER A 70 -0.26 -0.30 30.98
CA SER A 70 0.76 -0.50 29.95
C SER A 70 0.59 0.50 28.79
N ILE A 71 1.71 0.84 28.12
CA ILE A 71 1.68 1.68 26.90
C ILE A 71 0.82 1.04 25.80
N SER A 72 0.85 -0.29 25.69
CA SER A 72 0.03 -1.03 24.71
C SER A 72 -1.47 -0.85 25.00
N GLU A 73 -1.86 -0.85 26.25
CA GLU A 73 -3.24 -0.65 26.67
C GLU A 73 -3.69 0.80 26.44
N ALA A 74 -2.84 1.79 26.72
CA ALA A 74 -3.09 3.18 26.39
C ALA A 74 -3.26 3.40 24.88
N PHE A 75 -2.44 2.76 24.04
CA PHE A 75 -2.62 2.78 22.58
C PHE A 75 -3.94 2.16 22.15
N SER A 76 -4.34 1.02 22.71
CA SER A 76 -5.63 0.36 22.41
C SER A 76 -6.81 1.26 22.73
N ILE A 77 -6.77 2.00 23.86
CA ILE A 77 -7.80 2.97 24.23
C ILE A 77 -7.86 4.13 23.22
N ILE A 78 -6.71 4.68 22.83
CA ILE A 78 -6.63 5.76 21.84
C ILE A 78 -7.17 5.28 20.50
N GLU A 79 -6.74 4.12 20.02
CA GLU A 79 -7.17 3.54 18.74
C GLU A 79 -8.68 3.27 18.72
N SER A 80 -9.22 2.70 19.80
CA SER A 80 -10.65 2.43 19.94
C SER A 80 -11.46 3.73 19.96
N ALA A 81 -10.95 4.76 20.64
CA ALA A 81 -11.58 6.06 20.66
C ALA A 81 -11.62 6.73 19.28
N ILE A 82 -10.53 6.61 18.50
CA ILE A 82 -10.44 7.16 17.13
C ILE A 82 -11.33 6.40 16.17
N SER A 83 -11.38 5.06 16.29
CA SER A 83 -12.18 4.20 15.41
C SER A 83 -13.66 4.10 15.79
N GLY A 84 -14.07 4.72 16.91
CA GLY A 84 -15.45 4.65 17.42
C GLY A 84 -15.85 3.28 17.94
N LYS A 85 -14.89 2.41 18.28
CA LYS A 85 -15.16 1.11 18.89
C LYS A 85 -15.62 1.29 20.34
N ALA A 86 -16.54 0.42 20.77
CA ALA A 86 -16.96 0.37 22.18
C ALA A 86 -15.78 -0.04 23.07
N LEU A 87 -15.66 0.63 24.21
CA LEU A 87 -14.68 0.35 25.24
C LEU A 87 -15.37 -0.28 26.46
N GLU A 88 -14.61 -1.03 27.25
CA GLU A 88 -15.04 -1.46 28.57
C GLU A 88 -15.15 -0.26 29.54
N ALA A 89 -15.91 -0.40 30.63
CA ALA A 89 -16.23 0.70 31.52
C ALA A 89 -15.00 1.45 32.07
N ASP A 90 -13.95 0.71 32.42
CA ASP A 90 -12.72 1.29 32.99
C ASP A 90 -11.94 2.06 31.90
N ALA A 91 -11.82 1.48 30.70
CA ALA A 91 -11.19 2.11 29.54
C ALA A 91 -11.98 3.34 29.06
N GLU A 92 -13.31 3.32 29.14
CA GLU A 92 -14.16 4.47 28.84
C GLU A 92 -13.98 5.61 29.87
N ALA A 93 -13.78 5.27 31.12
CA ALA A 93 -13.46 6.26 32.15
C ALA A 93 -12.08 6.93 31.88
N ILE A 94 -11.06 6.15 31.47
CA ILE A 94 -9.76 6.68 31.10
C ILE A 94 -9.91 7.58 29.84
N ARG A 95 -10.63 7.12 28.81
CA ARG A 95 -10.92 7.92 27.62
C ARG A 95 -11.53 9.28 27.98
N THR A 96 -12.48 9.29 28.89
CA THR A 96 -13.17 10.52 29.33
C THR A 96 -12.20 11.46 30.05
N ARG A 97 -11.36 10.96 30.97
CA ARG A 97 -10.37 11.79 31.68
C ARG A 97 -9.32 12.41 30.73
N HIS A 98 -8.94 11.69 29.68
CA HIS A 98 -7.92 12.10 28.71
C HIS A 98 -8.50 12.57 27.36
N ALA A 99 -9.77 12.93 27.30
CA ALA A 99 -10.49 13.24 26.05
C ALA A 99 -9.79 14.31 25.21
N VAL A 100 -9.25 15.36 25.83
CA VAL A 100 -8.55 16.44 25.11
C VAL A 100 -7.27 15.93 24.43
N GLN A 101 -6.48 15.11 25.11
CA GLN A 101 -5.25 14.55 24.57
C GLN A 101 -5.54 13.55 23.45
N ILE A 102 -6.56 12.70 23.64
CA ILE A 102 -7.01 11.73 22.64
C ILE A 102 -7.54 12.46 21.39
N GLU A 103 -8.31 13.54 21.57
CA GLU A 103 -8.78 14.34 20.44
C GLU A 103 -7.61 15.02 19.66
N GLN A 104 -6.58 15.48 20.36
CA GLN A 104 -5.38 15.98 19.68
C GLN A 104 -4.73 14.91 18.81
N VAL A 105 -4.59 13.67 19.32
CA VAL A 105 -4.09 12.53 18.55
C VAL A 105 -5.00 12.25 17.37
N ALA A 106 -6.32 12.19 17.58
CA ALA A 106 -7.29 11.92 16.53
C ALA A 106 -7.17 12.94 15.36
N ARG A 107 -7.02 14.22 15.67
CA ARG A 107 -6.80 15.28 14.65
C ARG A 107 -5.49 15.09 13.90
N VAL A 108 -4.41 14.73 14.60
CA VAL A 108 -3.11 14.47 13.97
C VAL A 108 -3.19 13.27 13.03
N TYR A 109 -3.83 12.17 13.46
CA TYR A 109 -4.02 10.99 12.61
C TYR A 109 -4.94 11.26 11.42
N ALA A 110 -6.02 12.01 11.62
CA ALA A 110 -6.91 12.39 10.52
C ALA A 110 -6.19 13.24 9.47
N SER A 111 -5.35 14.19 9.90
CA SER A 111 -4.54 14.98 8.97
C SER A 111 -3.48 14.14 8.27
N ALA A 112 -2.86 13.18 8.95
CA ALA A 112 -1.90 12.25 8.35
C ALA A 112 -2.56 11.34 7.32
N GLY A 113 -3.77 10.84 7.60
CA GLY A 113 -4.56 10.07 6.63
C GLY A 113 -4.88 10.87 5.37
N GLN A 114 -5.33 12.10 5.51
CA GLN A 114 -5.59 12.99 4.36
C GLN A 114 -4.33 13.22 3.52
N ARG A 115 -3.19 13.48 4.15
CA ARG A 115 -1.92 13.69 3.45
C ARG A 115 -1.41 12.41 2.78
N ASN A 116 -1.61 11.25 3.40
CA ASN A 116 -1.30 9.98 2.75
C ASN A 116 -2.12 9.78 1.47
N MET A 117 -3.41 10.08 1.50
CA MET A 117 -4.24 10.05 0.29
C MET A 117 -3.73 11.01 -0.78
N GLU A 118 -3.42 12.27 -0.40
CA GLU A 118 -2.89 13.29 -1.31
C GLU A 118 -1.55 12.85 -1.91
N ALA A 119 -0.63 12.33 -1.09
CA ALA A 119 0.67 11.83 -1.54
C ALA A 119 0.54 10.65 -2.50
N THR A 120 -0.33 9.67 -2.19
CA THR A 120 -0.58 8.52 -3.04
C THR A 120 -1.17 8.93 -4.40
N VAL A 121 -2.21 9.77 -4.41
CA VAL A 121 -2.81 10.28 -5.65
C VAL A 121 -1.78 11.06 -6.48
N THR A 122 -0.96 11.91 -5.82
CA THR A 122 0.13 12.64 -6.49
C THR A 122 1.14 11.69 -7.14
N ALA A 123 1.57 10.65 -6.42
CA ALA A 123 2.53 9.67 -6.92
C ALA A 123 1.98 8.91 -8.13
N LEU A 124 0.71 8.47 -8.08
CA LEU A 124 0.05 7.79 -9.20
C LEU A 124 0.01 8.68 -10.45
N ILE A 125 -0.37 9.95 -10.30
CA ILE A 125 -0.40 10.87 -11.44
C ILE A 125 1.00 11.11 -12.01
N ARG A 126 1.99 11.36 -11.15
CA ARG A 126 3.39 11.55 -11.60
C ARG A 126 3.91 10.36 -12.41
N CYS A 127 3.75 9.17 -11.86
CA CYS A 127 4.37 7.97 -12.42
C CYS A 127 3.56 7.40 -13.59
N ARG A 128 2.24 7.28 -13.46
CA ARG A 128 1.39 6.61 -14.45
C ARG A 128 0.97 7.51 -15.61
N CYS A 129 0.83 8.81 -15.35
CA CYS A 129 0.43 9.77 -16.38
C CYS A 129 1.61 10.56 -16.97
N SER A 130 2.86 10.24 -16.57
CA SER A 130 4.08 10.92 -17.02
C SER A 130 4.06 12.44 -16.75
N LEU A 131 3.42 12.86 -15.67
CA LEU A 131 3.33 14.25 -15.23
C LEU A 131 4.30 14.49 -14.06
N SER A 132 5.60 14.45 -14.32
CA SER A 132 6.66 14.53 -13.30
C SER A 132 6.56 15.77 -12.41
N ASP A 133 6.07 16.88 -12.96
CA ASP A 133 6.00 18.18 -12.28
C ASP A 133 4.70 18.35 -11.45
N TRP A 134 3.78 17.36 -11.49
CA TRP A 134 2.55 17.38 -10.72
C TRP A 134 2.82 17.38 -9.22
N GLY A 135 2.39 18.41 -8.51
CA GLY A 135 2.62 18.58 -7.07
C GLY A 135 1.42 18.19 -6.20
N VAL A 136 1.63 18.15 -4.89
CA VAL A 136 0.55 17.96 -3.92
C VAL A 136 -0.48 19.10 -4.00
N GLU A 137 -0.03 20.32 -4.28
CA GLU A 137 -0.93 21.47 -4.44
C GLU A 137 -1.85 21.32 -5.67
N ASP A 138 -1.35 20.74 -6.76
CA ASP A 138 -2.17 20.44 -7.94
C ASP A 138 -3.22 19.37 -7.61
N THR A 139 -2.83 18.38 -6.82
CA THR A 139 -3.75 17.34 -6.33
C THR A 139 -4.84 17.93 -5.43
N ARG A 140 -4.53 18.90 -4.58
CA ARG A 140 -5.50 19.60 -3.73
C ARG A 140 -6.48 20.46 -4.52
N GLN A 141 -6.06 21.00 -5.65
CA GLN A 141 -6.90 21.79 -6.55
C GLN A 141 -7.76 20.92 -7.47
N MET A 142 -7.52 19.62 -7.51
CA MET A 142 -8.27 18.68 -8.33
C MET A 142 -9.74 18.60 -7.89
N HIS A 143 -10.63 18.37 -8.85
CA HIS A 143 -12.03 18.12 -8.54
C HIS A 143 -12.18 16.87 -7.67
N ARG A 144 -12.92 17.00 -6.55
CA ARG A 144 -13.02 15.96 -5.52
C ARG A 144 -13.47 14.58 -6.07
N ALA A 145 -14.38 14.58 -7.05
CA ALA A 145 -14.84 13.31 -7.64
C ALA A 145 -13.73 12.59 -8.41
N LEU A 146 -12.84 13.31 -9.10
CA LEU A 146 -11.70 12.72 -9.78
C LEU A 146 -10.66 12.23 -8.77
N PHE A 147 -10.36 13.02 -7.75
CA PHE A 147 -9.48 12.61 -6.64
C PHE A 147 -9.96 11.30 -6.00
N ASN A 148 -11.25 11.22 -5.65
CA ASN A 148 -11.84 10.02 -5.04
C ASN A 148 -11.78 8.80 -5.98
N ALA A 149 -11.97 9.00 -7.29
CA ALA A 149 -11.87 7.91 -8.26
C ALA A 149 -10.44 7.35 -8.37
N ILE A 150 -9.42 8.20 -8.32
CA ILE A 150 -8.01 7.77 -8.33
C ILE A 150 -7.66 7.07 -7.00
N TRP A 151 -8.11 7.61 -5.87
CA TRP A 151 -7.90 6.99 -4.57
C TRP A 151 -8.57 5.62 -4.47
N ALA A 152 -9.81 5.48 -4.95
CA ALA A 152 -10.50 4.19 -4.99
C ALA A 152 -9.75 3.15 -5.83
N LEU A 153 -9.18 3.55 -6.99
CA LEU A 153 -8.33 2.68 -7.78
C LEU A 153 -7.10 2.21 -6.98
N ALA A 154 -6.43 3.12 -6.27
CA ALA A 154 -5.28 2.76 -5.44
C ALA A 154 -5.63 1.74 -4.35
N GLN A 155 -6.79 1.90 -3.70
CA GLN A 155 -7.27 0.98 -2.68
C GLN A 155 -7.62 -0.40 -3.26
N GLU A 156 -8.36 -0.44 -4.38
CA GLU A 156 -8.68 -1.68 -5.09
C GLU A 156 -7.42 -2.48 -5.45
N GLU A 157 -6.37 -1.79 -5.92
CA GLU A 157 -5.11 -2.43 -6.28
C GLU A 157 -4.34 -2.95 -5.04
N GLN A 158 -4.33 -2.20 -3.94
CA GLN A 158 -3.71 -2.63 -2.69
C GLN A 158 -4.44 -3.82 -2.05
N GLU A 159 -5.76 -3.84 -2.12
CA GLU A 159 -6.56 -4.97 -1.64
C GLU A 159 -6.31 -6.23 -2.49
N ALA A 160 -6.19 -6.08 -3.80
CA ALA A 160 -5.87 -7.19 -4.70
C ALA A 160 -4.46 -7.76 -4.42
N GLU A 161 -3.48 -6.92 -4.10
CA GLU A 161 -2.12 -7.34 -3.72
C GLU A 161 -2.09 -8.02 -2.34
N ALA A 162 -2.92 -7.55 -1.40
CA ALA A 162 -3.00 -8.08 -0.04
C ALA A 162 -3.75 -9.43 0.04
N MET A 163 -4.54 -9.79 -0.96
CA MET A 163 -5.14 -11.13 -1.03
C MET A 163 -4.01 -12.15 -1.18
N PRO A 164 -3.84 -13.09 -0.22
CA PRO A 164 -2.86 -14.13 -0.37
C PRO A 164 -3.21 -14.88 -1.66
N ASN A 165 -2.23 -14.98 -2.58
CA ASN A 165 -2.32 -15.96 -3.66
C ASN A 165 -2.70 -17.27 -2.98
N GLU A 166 -3.81 -17.87 -3.38
CA GLU A 166 -4.18 -19.19 -2.85
C GLU A 166 -2.93 -20.07 -2.90
N PRO A 167 -2.56 -20.72 -1.78
CA PRO A 167 -1.39 -21.57 -1.79
C PRO A 167 -1.57 -22.56 -2.95
N PRO A 168 -0.51 -22.82 -3.74
CA PRO A 168 -0.61 -23.71 -4.88
C PRO A 168 -1.26 -25.01 -4.40
N THR A 169 -2.32 -25.44 -5.08
CA THR A 169 -3.04 -26.66 -4.76
C THR A 169 -2.06 -27.81 -4.76
N GLU A 170 -2.28 -28.82 -3.91
CA GLU A 170 -1.39 -30.00 -3.82
C GLU A 170 -1.14 -30.65 -5.21
N ASP A 171 -2.06 -30.50 -6.16
CA ASP A 171 -1.92 -30.92 -7.56
C ASP A 171 -0.89 -30.09 -8.37
N GLU A 172 -0.59 -28.85 -7.98
CA GLU A 172 0.43 -28.03 -8.63
C GLU A 172 1.84 -28.27 -8.05
N LEU A 173 1.93 -28.65 -6.77
CA LEU A 173 3.18 -29.02 -6.13
C LEU A 173 3.70 -30.40 -6.57
N GLY A 174 2.85 -31.23 -7.20
CA GLY A 174 3.17 -32.61 -7.61
C GLY A 174 3.58 -32.77 -9.08
N LYS A 175 3.58 -31.73 -9.92
CA LYS A 175 4.01 -31.87 -11.32
C LYS A 175 5.53 -31.93 -11.40
N PRO A 176 6.13 -33.12 -11.76
CA PRO A 176 7.57 -33.17 -11.99
C PRO A 176 7.90 -32.20 -13.15
N LEU A 177 8.94 -31.39 -12.95
CA LEU A 177 9.54 -30.59 -14.02
C LEU A 177 9.76 -31.49 -15.25
N PRO A 178 9.41 -31.03 -16.47
CA PRO A 178 9.69 -31.79 -17.68
C PRO A 178 11.18 -32.07 -17.69
N ALA A 179 11.52 -33.37 -17.66
CA ALA A 179 12.91 -33.82 -17.79
C ALA A 179 13.37 -33.42 -19.20
N ASP A 180 14.22 -32.40 -19.28
CA ASP A 180 14.92 -32.05 -20.50
C ASP A 180 15.67 -33.28 -21.00
N GLY A 181 15.15 -33.83 -22.09
CA GLY A 181 15.68 -35.02 -22.72
C GLY A 181 17.03 -34.81 -23.35
N ALA A 182 18.07 -35.02 -22.58
CA ALA A 182 19.41 -35.15 -23.12
C ALA A 182 19.72 -36.64 -23.33
N GLY A 183 19.23 -37.19 -24.41
CA GLY A 183 19.56 -38.55 -24.86
C GLY A 183 20.26 -38.54 -26.24
N ALA A 184 21.39 -37.88 -26.38
CA ALA A 184 22.22 -38.04 -27.54
C ALA A 184 22.95 -39.38 -27.47
N LYS A 185 22.40 -40.41 -28.12
CA LYS A 185 23.07 -41.68 -28.39
C LYS A 185 24.27 -41.45 -29.27
N ARG A 186 25.48 -41.47 -28.75
CA ARG A 186 26.74 -41.62 -29.49
C ARG A 186 26.86 -43.05 -29.97
N THR A 187 26.52 -43.30 -31.23
CA THR A 187 26.85 -44.54 -31.91
C THR A 187 28.34 -44.58 -32.22
N GLY A 188 29.07 -45.36 -31.43
CA GLY A 188 30.48 -45.69 -31.70
C GLY A 188 30.60 -46.65 -32.85
N ARG A 189 31.19 -46.20 -33.95
CA ARG A 189 31.59 -47.02 -35.12
C ARG A 189 32.92 -47.69 -34.78
N ARG A 190 32.90 -49.01 -34.54
CA ARG A 190 34.09 -49.85 -34.51
C ARG A 190 34.50 -50.15 -35.96
N SER A 191 35.66 -49.69 -36.36
CA SER A 191 36.39 -50.23 -37.55
C SER A 191 37.34 -51.30 -37.06
N SER A 192 37.12 -52.54 -37.54
CA SER A 192 38.07 -53.65 -37.50
C SER A 192 38.87 -53.63 -38.78
N THR A 193 40.17 -53.58 -38.66
CA THR A 193 41.12 -53.81 -39.75
C THR A 193 41.72 -55.18 -39.58
N THR A 194 41.71 -55.92 -40.63
CA THR A 194 42.60 -57.06 -40.91
C THR A 194 43.74 -56.60 -41.77
#